data_934236423e156ac2b6aaa012d2137f0c
#
_entry.id   934236423e156ac2b6aaa012d2137f0c
#
_cell.length_a   1.000
_cell.length_b   1.000
_cell.length_c   1.000
_cell.angle_alpha   90.00
_cell.angle_beta   90.00
_cell.angle_gamma   90.00
#
_symmetry.space_group_name_H-M   'P 1'
#
loop_
_entity.id
_entity.type
_entity.pdbx_description
1 polymer ?
#
loop_
_entity_poly.entity_id
_entity_poly.type
_entity_poly.pdbx_seq_one_letter_code
_entity_poly.pdbx_strand_id
1 'polypeptide(L)'
;MKIISGESIEDQCGISISKLEHKKFESSKATSIDIDAYDFTNFDNPDLVYVNSSLINISKPELIKSDLYGKLQQFKNPFNLVLHNSDDPFDDIHLKYFNIPNVKKIFTQNINTVHSRLFALPIGLANDMWEFGDKDYFKTQLNKEVKKTNTIYFNFTVNGGARDEYRPQCYQGAKWKNLPENLPKDFKGYLKDLTSSKYCLSPEGNGIDCHRMWECLYLKVIPICHRNILTEHFSKLFP
;
A
#
# COMPACT_ATOMS: atom_id res chain seq x y z
N MET A 1 -3.02 -0.43 20.16
CA MET A 1 -2.41 -1.02 18.96
C MET A 1 -2.20 0.10 17.93
N LYS A 2 -0.98 0.24 17.41
CA LYS A 2 -0.71 1.22 16.33
C LYS A 2 -1.29 0.68 15.01
N ILE A 3 -1.97 1.54 14.26
CA ILE A 3 -2.47 1.23 12.93
C ILE A 3 -1.39 1.59 11.92
N ILE A 4 -1.14 0.71 10.96
CA ILE A 4 -0.24 0.94 9.84
C ILE A 4 -1.05 1.57 8.70
N SER A 5 -0.55 2.68 8.17
CA SER A 5 -1.04 3.37 6.96
C SER A 5 0.13 4.10 6.30
N GLY A 6 -0.06 4.60 5.09
CA GLY A 6 0.96 5.39 4.42
C GLY A 6 1.42 6.58 5.26
N GLU A 7 0.48 7.31 5.86
CA GLU A 7 0.77 8.45 6.75
C GLU A 7 1.58 8.02 7.97
N SER A 8 1.20 6.92 8.63
CA SER A 8 1.92 6.44 9.83
C SER A 8 3.33 5.93 9.53
N ILE A 9 3.60 5.48 8.30
CA ILE A 9 4.94 5.09 7.84
C ILE A 9 5.75 6.36 7.55
N GLU A 10 5.16 7.33 6.85
CA GLU A 10 5.79 8.62 6.54
C GLU A 10 6.23 9.36 7.80
N ASP A 11 5.37 9.38 8.84
CA ASP A 11 5.63 10.00 10.14
C ASP A 11 6.84 9.40 10.90
N GLN A 12 7.27 8.19 10.55
CA GLN A 12 8.47 7.57 11.15
C GLN A 12 9.76 7.95 10.41
N CYS A 13 9.68 8.63 9.28
CA CYS A 13 10.82 8.96 8.46
C CYS A 13 11.37 10.35 8.82
N GLY A 14 12.70 10.49 8.85
CA GLY A 14 13.34 11.76 9.17
C GLY A 14 13.23 12.78 8.03
N ILE A 15 13.03 12.30 6.79
CA ILE A 15 12.81 13.12 5.60
C ILE A 15 11.67 12.50 4.81
N SER A 16 10.78 13.37 4.32
CA SER A 16 9.71 12.97 3.39
C SER A 16 9.80 13.76 2.09
N ILE A 17 9.84 13.02 0.97
CA ILE A 17 9.69 13.54 -0.38
C ILE A 17 8.34 13.05 -0.87
N SER A 18 7.28 13.71 -0.40
CA SER A 18 5.91 13.29 -0.64
C SER A 18 5.14 14.31 -1.45
N LYS A 19 4.24 13.81 -2.30
CA LYS A 19 3.24 14.63 -3.00
C LYS A 19 2.08 15.04 -2.08
N LEU A 20 1.92 14.36 -0.97
CA LEU A 20 0.79 14.52 -0.07
C LEU A 20 1.09 15.65 0.93
N GLU A 21 0.85 16.89 0.51
CA GLU A 21 0.31 17.83 1.50
C GLU A 21 -1.01 17.22 1.96
N HIS A 22 -1.19 17.00 3.26
CA HIS A 22 -2.37 16.39 3.91
C HIS A 22 -3.69 17.17 3.72
N LYS A 23 -3.92 17.72 2.54
CA LYS A 23 -5.14 18.42 2.17
C LYS A 23 -6.10 17.45 1.49
N LYS A 24 -7.34 17.42 2.00
CA LYS A 24 -8.46 16.72 1.38
C LYS A 24 -8.41 16.85 -0.13
N PHE A 25 -8.46 15.70 -0.79
CA PHE A 25 -8.38 15.56 -2.23
C PHE A 25 -9.49 16.37 -2.92
N GLU A 26 -9.22 17.63 -3.25
CA GLU A 26 -10.01 18.38 -4.19
C GLU A 26 -9.43 18.13 -5.58
N SER A 27 -10.13 17.25 -6.33
CA SER A 27 -9.99 16.97 -7.76
C SER A 27 -8.59 16.56 -8.30
N SER A 28 -8.59 15.47 -8.98
CA SER A 28 -7.76 14.76 -9.97
C SER A 28 -6.75 15.53 -10.86
N LYS A 29 -6.24 16.68 -10.48
CA LYS A 29 -5.10 17.30 -11.16
C LYS A 29 -3.82 16.87 -10.45
N ALA A 30 -3.15 15.86 -11.04
CA ALA A 30 -1.80 15.49 -10.67
C ALA A 30 -0.88 16.72 -10.77
N THR A 31 -0.66 17.42 -9.66
CA THR A 31 0.39 18.42 -9.58
C THR A 31 1.72 17.70 -9.57
N SER A 32 2.60 18.02 -10.52
CA SER A 32 3.97 17.51 -10.53
C SER A 32 4.66 17.96 -9.24
N ILE A 33 5.34 17.01 -8.57
CA ILE A 33 6.23 17.36 -7.47
C ILE A 33 7.46 18.01 -8.08
N ASP A 34 7.78 19.20 -7.59
CA ASP A 34 9.06 19.83 -7.87
C ASP A 34 10.11 19.26 -6.89
N ILE A 35 10.80 18.19 -7.32
CA ILE A 35 11.88 17.59 -6.53
C ILE A 35 13.06 18.57 -6.40
N ASP A 36 13.21 19.51 -7.34
CA ASP A 36 14.27 20.51 -7.30
C ASP A 36 14.08 21.54 -6.18
N ALA A 37 12.86 21.67 -5.64
CA ALA A 37 12.60 22.47 -4.46
C ALA A 37 13.20 21.88 -3.16
N TYR A 38 13.61 20.61 -3.16
CA TYR A 38 14.22 19.99 -1.99
C TYR A 38 15.75 20.13 -2.03
N ASP A 39 16.32 20.67 -0.98
CA ASP A 39 17.79 20.72 -0.79
C ASP A 39 18.28 19.46 -0.05
N PHE A 40 18.77 18.49 -0.82
CA PHE A 40 19.27 17.21 -0.30
C PHE A 40 20.62 17.30 0.41
N THR A 41 21.31 18.45 0.33
CA THR A 41 22.64 18.62 0.95
C THR A 41 22.58 19.03 2.41
N ASN A 42 21.45 19.58 2.86
CA ASN A 42 21.26 20.15 4.19
C ASN A 42 20.53 19.22 5.17
N PHE A 43 20.27 17.97 4.78
CA PHE A 43 19.64 17.03 5.69
C PHE A 43 20.66 16.36 6.61
N ASP A 44 20.54 16.61 7.91
CA ASP A 44 21.33 15.94 8.94
C ASP A 44 20.91 14.46 9.06
N ASN A 45 21.75 13.58 8.48
CA ASN A 45 21.77 12.12 8.70
C ASN A 45 20.41 11.42 8.90
N PRO A 46 19.50 11.42 7.93
CA PRO A 46 18.28 10.65 8.11
C PRO A 46 18.56 9.16 8.00
N ASP A 47 18.16 8.40 9.02
CA ASP A 47 18.16 6.92 8.91
C ASP A 47 17.15 6.42 7.89
N LEU A 48 16.02 7.10 7.75
CA LEU A 48 14.90 6.78 6.87
C LEU A 48 14.56 7.99 5.98
N VAL A 49 14.58 7.79 4.67
CA VAL A 49 14.15 8.76 3.65
C VAL A 49 12.87 8.21 2.99
N TYR A 50 11.77 8.89 3.22
CA TYR A 50 10.48 8.56 2.60
C TYR A 50 10.36 9.21 1.23
N VAL A 51 9.88 8.45 0.26
CA VAL A 51 9.57 8.92 -1.09
C VAL A 51 8.22 8.33 -1.52
N ASN A 52 7.35 9.16 -2.06
CA ASN A 52 6.15 8.64 -2.72
C ASN A 52 6.57 7.79 -3.92
N SER A 53 6.20 6.50 -3.92
CA SER A 53 6.69 5.54 -4.91
C SER A 53 6.24 5.83 -6.35
N SER A 54 5.24 6.67 -6.56
CA SER A 54 4.90 7.14 -7.92
C SER A 54 6.04 7.95 -8.57
N LEU A 55 6.97 8.50 -7.77
CA LEU A 55 8.11 9.26 -8.27
C LEU A 55 9.24 8.40 -8.86
N ILE A 56 9.23 7.09 -8.60
CA ILE A 56 10.19 6.16 -9.20
C ILE A 56 9.63 5.45 -10.42
N ASN A 57 8.35 5.65 -10.73
CA ASN A 57 7.68 4.94 -11.83
C ASN A 57 8.10 5.51 -13.19
N ILE A 58 8.79 4.69 -13.97
CA ILE A 58 9.29 5.04 -15.30
C ILE A 58 8.16 5.07 -16.33
N SER A 59 7.03 4.43 -16.07
CA SER A 59 5.89 4.38 -17.01
C SER A 59 5.13 5.71 -17.14
N LYS A 60 5.45 6.71 -16.31
CA LYS A 60 4.86 8.04 -16.34
C LYS A 60 5.93 9.13 -16.28
N PRO A 61 6.84 9.19 -17.26
CA PRO A 61 7.95 10.15 -17.24
C PRO A 61 7.48 11.61 -17.24
N GLU A 62 6.28 11.89 -17.75
CA GLU A 62 5.68 13.23 -17.75
C GLU A 62 5.35 13.77 -16.34
N LEU A 63 5.24 12.88 -15.33
CA LEU A 63 5.04 13.26 -13.93
C LEU A 63 6.34 13.52 -13.18
N ILE A 64 7.49 13.14 -13.76
CA ILE A 64 8.81 13.23 -13.14
C ILE A 64 9.57 14.32 -13.88
N LYS A 65 9.48 15.55 -13.38
CA LYS A 65 10.23 16.69 -13.95
C LYS A 65 11.71 16.71 -13.58
N SER A 66 12.14 15.84 -12.67
CA SER A 66 13.49 15.90 -12.10
C SER A 66 14.04 14.49 -11.81
N ASP A 67 15.36 14.40 -11.86
CA ASP A 67 16.11 13.17 -11.63
C ASP A 67 16.18 12.81 -10.14
N LEU A 68 15.13 12.15 -9.62
CA LEU A 68 15.14 11.65 -8.25
C LEU A 68 16.35 10.74 -7.97
N TYR A 69 16.77 9.92 -8.93
CA TYR A 69 17.93 9.05 -8.77
C TYR A 69 19.20 9.86 -8.51
N GLY A 70 19.47 10.88 -9.34
CA GLY A 70 20.61 11.78 -9.15
C GLY A 70 20.51 12.60 -7.85
N LYS A 71 19.30 13.00 -7.45
CA LYS A 71 19.09 13.69 -6.17
C LYS A 71 19.41 12.79 -4.98
N LEU A 72 18.95 11.54 -4.98
CA LEU A 72 19.26 10.60 -3.90
C LEU A 72 20.76 10.28 -3.78
N GLN A 73 21.54 10.43 -4.84
CA GLN A 73 23.01 10.30 -4.80
C GLN A 73 23.70 11.44 -4.03
N GLN A 74 23.02 12.56 -3.81
CA GLN A 74 23.59 13.73 -3.09
C GLN A 74 23.63 13.51 -1.57
N PHE A 75 22.89 12.53 -1.03
CA PHE A 75 23.02 12.18 0.38
C PHE A 75 24.42 11.69 0.70
N LYS A 76 25.08 12.35 1.68
CA LYS A 76 26.47 12.06 2.07
C LYS A 76 26.59 10.84 2.97
N ASN A 77 25.55 10.54 3.72
CA ASN A 77 25.54 9.49 4.72
C ASN A 77 24.62 8.34 4.31
N PRO A 78 24.91 7.11 4.75
CA PRO A 78 24.09 5.96 4.45
C PRO A 78 22.67 6.07 5.05
N PHE A 79 21.63 5.75 4.26
CA PHE A 79 20.23 5.79 4.63
C PHE A 79 19.44 4.57 4.12
N ASN A 80 18.25 4.39 4.65
CA ASN A 80 17.29 3.44 4.13
C ASN A 80 16.20 4.20 3.36
N LEU A 81 15.90 3.71 2.15
CA LEU A 81 14.86 4.29 1.30
C LEU A 81 13.51 3.64 1.62
N VAL A 82 12.51 4.45 1.89
CA VAL A 82 11.14 4.03 2.14
C VAL A 82 10.26 4.52 1.01
N LEU A 83 9.66 3.60 0.25
CA LEU A 83 8.81 3.87 -0.91
C LEU A 83 7.38 3.46 -0.59
N HIS A 84 6.43 4.40 -0.66
CA HIS A 84 5.05 4.13 -0.28
C HIS A 84 4.05 5.04 -1.01
N ASN A 85 2.75 4.81 -0.80
CA ASN A 85 1.64 5.62 -1.33
C ASN A 85 1.53 5.66 -2.86
N SER A 86 1.76 4.51 -3.53
CA SER A 86 1.48 4.33 -4.96
C SER A 86 0.96 2.91 -5.21
N ASP A 87 0.16 2.74 -6.24
CA ASP A 87 -0.30 1.43 -6.71
C ASP A 87 0.75 0.73 -7.59
N ASP A 88 1.79 1.44 -7.99
CA ASP A 88 2.82 0.94 -8.90
C ASP A 88 3.68 -0.16 -8.24
N PRO A 89 4.00 -1.26 -8.96
CA PRO A 89 4.87 -2.31 -8.46
C PRO A 89 6.33 -1.85 -8.41
N PHE A 90 7.09 -2.40 -7.45
CA PHE A 90 8.54 -2.32 -7.44
C PHE A 90 9.11 -3.55 -8.15
N ASP A 91 9.51 -3.36 -9.41
CA ASP A 91 10.00 -4.40 -10.33
C ASP A 91 11.53 -4.39 -10.47
N ASP A 92 12.07 -5.30 -11.29
CA ASP A 92 13.49 -5.42 -11.59
C ASP A 92 14.11 -4.12 -12.14
N ILE A 93 13.34 -3.31 -12.88
CA ILE A 93 13.81 -2.02 -13.39
C ILE A 93 14.17 -1.03 -12.28
N HIS A 94 13.62 -1.21 -11.09
CA HIS A 94 13.85 -0.37 -9.92
C HIS A 94 15.06 -0.84 -9.08
N LEU A 95 15.63 -2.02 -9.36
CA LEU A 95 16.83 -2.52 -8.67
C LEU A 95 18.02 -1.58 -8.84
N LYS A 96 18.03 -0.71 -9.87
CA LYS A 96 19.03 0.34 -10.05
C LYS A 96 19.21 1.24 -8.83
N TYR A 97 18.17 1.44 -8.00
CA TYR A 97 18.24 2.26 -6.78
C TYR A 97 19.22 1.67 -5.73
N PHE A 98 19.51 0.36 -5.80
CA PHE A 98 20.56 -0.26 -4.99
C PHE A 98 21.99 0.10 -5.42
N ASN A 99 22.18 0.70 -6.61
CA ASN A 99 23.46 1.20 -7.09
C ASN A 99 23.78 2.60 -6.53
N ILE A 100 22.85 3.25 -5.84
CA ILE A 100 23.13 4.49 -5.12
C ILE A 100 24.00 4.14 -3.90
N PRO A 101 25.22 4.70 -3.78
CA PRO A 101 26.23 4.23 -2.81
C PRO A 101 25.74 4.23 -1.36
N ASN A 102 24.91 5.21 -1.01
CA ASN A 102 24.45 5.43 0.37
C ASN A 102 23.11 4.75 0.68
N VAL A 103 22.44 4.09 -0.27
CA VAL A 103 21.22 3.30 -0.03
C VAL A 103 21.60 1.96 0.59
N LYS A 104 21.28 1.79 1.88
CA LYS A 104 21.49 0.54 2.63
C LYS A 104 20.44 -0.50 2.30
N LYS A 105 19.17 -0.15 2.47
CA LYS A 105 18.01 -1.02 2.28
C LYS A 105 16.90 -0.22 1.60
N ILE A 106 16.02 -0.93 0.89
CA ILE A 106 14.79 -0.36 0.36
C ILE A 106 13.61 -1.10 1.02
N PHE A 107 12.70 -0.32 1.58
CA PHE A 107 11.44 -0.77 2.13
C PHE A 107 10.33 -0.24 1.24
N THR A 108 9.49 -1.11 0.69
CA THR A 108 8.46 -0.67 -0.26
C THR A 108 7.21 -1.54 -0.21
N GLN A 109 6.04 -0.92 -0.48
CA GLN A 109 4.84 -1.66 -0.81
C GLN A 109 4.95 -2.25 -2.23
N ASN A 110 4.03 -3.13 -2.60
CA ASN A 110 3.87 -3.66 -3.96
C ASN A 110 5.16 -4.29 -4.56
N ILE A 111 5.95 -5.03 -3.74
CA ILE A 111 7.13 -5.72 -4.26
C ILE A 111 6.74 -6.77 -5.30
N ASN A 112 7.42 -6.77 -6.45
CA ASN A 112 7.27 -7.73 -7.54
C ASN A 112 8.62 -8.29 -8.03
N THR A 113 9.65 -8.12 -7.22
CA THR A 113 11.00 -8.66 -7.45
C THR A 113 11.64 -9.05 -6.13
N VAL A 114 12.78 -9.74 -6.16
CA VAL A 114 13.51 -10.23 -4.99
C VAL A 114 14.93 -9.67 -4.98
N HIS A 115 15.32 -9.11 -3.84
CA HIS A 115 16.71 -8.67 -3.61
C HIS A 115 17.04 -8.76 -2.12
N SER A 116 18.29 -9.08 -1.75
CA SER A 116 18.72 -9.27 -0.36
C SER A 116 18.55 -8.04 0.54
N ARG A 117 18.51 -6.85 -0.04
CA ARG A 117 18.31 -5.57 0.65
C ARG A 117 16.91 -4.96 0.43
N LEU A 118 15.97 -5.71 -0.19
CA LEU A 118 14.59 -5.30 -0.45
C LEU A 118 13.65 -5.92 0.58
N PHE A 119 12.79 -5.10 1.18
CA PHE A 119 11.84 -5.52 2.21
C PHE A 119 10.44 -5.00 1.90
N ALA A 120 9.44 -5.87 2.01
CA ALA A 120 8.07 -5.47 1.84
C ALA A 120 7.55 -4.64 3.01
N LEU A 121 6.84 -3.57 2.68
CA LEU A 121 6.00 -2.82 3.62
C LEU A 121 4.53 -3.08 3.31
N PRO A 122 3.69 -3.17 4.34
CA PRO A 122 2.25 -3.25 4.15
C PRO A 122 1.69 -1.91 3.67
N ILE A 123 0.73 -1.92 2.73
CA ILE A 123 -0.04 -0.71 2.42
C ILE A 123 -0.83 -0.25 3.66
N GLY A 124 -1.24 -1.19 4.51
CA GLY A 124 -1.98 -0.93 5.74
C GLY A 124 -3.41 -0.43 5.48
N LEU A 125 -3.97 0.31 6.42
CA LEU A 125 -5.26 0.96 6.26
C LEU A 125 -5.14 2.18 5.34
N ALA A 126 -6.25 2.55 4.71
CA ALA A 126 -6.29 3.73 3.86
C ALA A 126 -5.94 5.00 4.63
N ASN A 127 -5.34 5.97 3.94
CA ASN A 127 -5.04 7.29 4.47
C ASN A 127 -6.34 8.08 4.75
N ASP A 128 -6.29 8.99 5.71
CA ASP A 128 -7.47 9.73 6.20
C ASP A 128 -8.19 10.56 5.12
N MET A 129 -7.50 10.86 4.02
CA MET A 129 -8.09 11.56 2.88
C MET A 129 -9.16 10.78 2.13
N TRP A 130 -9.21 9.45 2.27
CA TRP A 130 -10.19 8.59 1.61
C TRP A 130 -11.43 8.37 2.45
N GLU A 131 -12.61 8.22 1.81
CA GLU A 131 -13.88 7.92 2.49
C GLU A 131 -13.82 6.65 3.37
N PHE A 132 -12.97 5.69 2.97
CA PHE A 132 -12.72 4.44 3.68
C PHE A 132 -11.47 4.52 4.58
N GLY A 133 -10.94 5.73 4.84
CA GLY A 133 -9.79 5.99 5.69
C GLY A 133 -10.13 6.38 7.14
N ASP A 134 -11.39 6.33 7.55
CA ASP A 134 -11.83 6.67 8.91
C ASP A 134 -11.23 5.70 9.95
N LYS A 135 -9.96 5.98 10.31
CA LYS A 135 -9.20 5.17 11.28
C LYS A 135 -9.80 5.21 12.67
N ASP A 136 -10.48 6.29 13.04
CA ASP A 136 -11.08 6.40 14.38
C ASP A 136 -12.31 5.49 14.47
N TYR A 137 -13.17 5.49 13.46
CA TYR A 137 -14.25 4.51 13.41
C TYR A 137 -13.68 3.08 13.33
N PHE A 138 -12.67 2.83 12.53
CA PHE A 138 -12.02 1.51 12.42
C PHE A 138 -11.52 1.02 13.79
N LYS A 139 -10.83 1.86 14.57
CA LYS A 139 -10.38 1.55 15.92
C LYS A 139 -11.52 1.08 16.83
N THR A 140 -12.72 1.65 16.69
CA THR A 140 -13.88 1.22 17.47
C THR A 140 -14.30 -0.23 17.20
N GLN A 141 -13.90 -0.81 16.07
CA GLN A 141 -14.21 -2.18 15.69
C GLN A 141 -13.19 -3.20 16.24
N LEU A 142 -11.93 -2.78 16.50
CA LEU A 142 -10.84 -3.69 16.88
C LEU A 142 -11.07 -4.48 18.15
N ASN A 143 -11.76 -3.87 19.12
CA ASN A 143 -12.01 -4.46 20.44
C ASN A 143 -13.39 -5.09 20.59
N LYS A 144 -14.19 -5.11 19.50
CA LYS A 144 -15.51 -5.73 19.55
C LYS A 144 -15.40 -7.23 19.41
N GLU A 145 -15.95 -7.94 20.37
CA GLU A 145 -16.22 -9.37 20.20
C GLU A 145 -17.45 -9.55 19.31
N VAL A 146 -17.21 -9.87 18.05
CA VAL A 146 -18.28 -10.10 17.07
C VAL A 146 -18.34 -11.59 16.75
N LYS A 147 -19.52 -12.18 16.93
CA LYS A 147 -19.77 -13.56 16.50
C LYS A 147 -19.62 -13.66 14.97
N LYS A 148 -18.76 -14.55 14.52
CA LYS A 148 -18.55 -14.83 13.09
C LYS A 148 -19.75 -15.64 12.55
N THR A 149 -20.77 -14.95 12.06
CA THR A 149 -22.01 -15.55 11.53
C THR A 149 -21.89 -15.88 10.05
N ASN A 150 -21.05 -15.19 9.30
CA ASN A 150 -20.84 -15.41 7.89
C ASN A 150 -19.60 -16.25 7.64
N THR A 151 -19.68 -17.18 6.70
CA THR A 151 -18.51 -18.00 6.34
C THR A 151 -17.49 -17.15 5.59
N ILE A 152 -17.93 -16.37 4.59
CA ILE A 152 -17.04 -15.63 3.72
C ILE A 152 -17.68 -14.29 3.34
N TYR A 153 -16.87 -13.22 3.35
CA TYR A 153 -17.20 -11.95 2.75
C TYR A 153 -16.72 -11.95 1.28
N PHE A 154 -17.63 -11.66 0.38
CA PHE A 154 -17.37 -11.59 -1.05
C PHE A 154 -18.08 -10.39 -1.66
N ASN A 155 -17.34 -9.32 -1.88
CA ASN A 155 -17.74 -8.15 -2.67
C ASN A 155 -16.49 -7.34 -3.01
N PHE A 156 -16.27 -7.08 -4.29
CA PHE A 156 -15.24 -6.15 -4.77
C PHE A 156 -15.55 -5.72 -6.21
N THR A 157 -15.01 -4.57 -6.60
CA THR A 157 -15.12 -4.09 -7.97
C THR A 157 -14.32 -4.99 -8.91
N VAL A 158 -15.00 -5.57 -9.90
CA VAL A 158 -14.40 -6.52 -10.84
C VAL A 158 -13.54 -5.81 -11.88
N ASN A 159 -14.04 -4.67 -12.40
CA ASN A 159 -13.40 -3.91 -13.46
C ASN A 159 -12.70 -2.67 -12.88
N GLY A 160 -11.59 -2.27 -13.48
CA GLY A 160 -10.82 -1.08 -13.10
C GLY A 160 -9.69 -1.39 -12.14
N GLY A 161 -8.51 -1.01 -12.52
CA GLY A 161 -7.25 -1.22 -11.81
C GLY A 161 -6.14 -1.66 -12.76
N ALA A 162 -4.91 -1.42 -12.38
CA ALA A 162 -3.75 -1.74 -13.21
C ALA A 162 -3.49 -3.25 -13.39
N ARG A 163 -4.15 -4.10 -12.59
CA ARG A 163 -3.98 -5.56 -12.58
C ARG A 163 -5.32 -6.28 -12.77
N ASP A 164 -5.97 -5.98 -13.91
CA ASP A 164 -7.34 -6.38 -14.20
C ASP A 164 -7.56 -7.90 -14.38
N GLU A 165 -6.53 -8.70 -14.55
CA GLU A 165 -6.68 -10.12 -14.84
C GLU A 165 -7.12 -10.98 -13.65
N TYR A 166 -6.69 -10.65 -12.45
CA TYR A 166 -6.94 -11.48 -11.25
C TYR A 166 -8.32 -11.26 -10.65
N ARG A 167 -8.83 -10.03 -10.64
CA ARG A 167 -10.16 -9.74 -10.09
C ARG A 167 -11.28 -10.44 -10.86
N PRO A 168 -11.36 -10.38 -12.20
CA PRO A 168 -12.35 -11.13 -12.98
C PRO A 168 -12.27 -12.63 -12.73
N GLN A 169 -11.08 -13.21 -12.70
CA GLN A 169 -10.90 -14.65 -12.45
C GLN A 169 -11.37 -15.04 -11.04
N CYS A 170 -11.01 -14.25 -10.03
CA CYS A 170 -11.46 -14.45 -8.65
C CYS A 170 -12.98 -14.36 -8.54
N TYR A 171 -13.60 -13.35 -9.18
CA TYR A 171 -15.04 -13.15 -9.19
C TYR A 171 -15.76 -14.33 -9.86
N GLN A 172 -15.33 -14.72 -11.05
CA GLN A 172 -15.91 -15.86 -11.77
C GLN A 172 -15.77 -17.16 -10.97
N GLY A 173 -14.61 -17.41 -10.36
CA GLY A 173 -14.41 -18.56 -9.49
C GLY A 173 -15.35 -18.57 -8.28
N ALA A 174 -15.58 -17.42 -7.66
CA ALA A 174 -16.52 -17.27 -6.56
C ALA A 174 -17.97 -17.56 -7.00
N LYS A 175 -18.38 -17.03 -8.15
CA LYS A 175 -19.70 -17.28 -8.73
C LYS A 175 -19.89 -18.75 -9.11
N TRP A 176 -18.89 -19.37 -9.72
CA TRP A 176 -18.92 -20.79 -10.05
C TRP A 176 -19.06 -21.69 -8.82
N LYS A 177 -18.49 -21.27 -7.68
CA LYS A 177 -18.62 -21.95 -6.38
C LYS A 177 -19.91 -21.57 -5.64
N ASN A 178 -20.79 -20.77 -6.25
CA ASN A 178 -22.03 -20.28 -5.64
C ASN A 178 -21.80 -19.56 -4.30
N LEU A 179 -20.69 -18.82 -4.16
CA LEU A 179 -20.48 -18.02 -2.96
C LEU A 179 -21.50 -16.87 -2.91
N PRO A 180 -22.08 -16.59 -1.73
CA PRO A 180 -23.01 -15.47 -1.57
C PRO A 180 -22.25 -14.15 -1.70
N GLU A 181 -22.65 -13.33 -2.66
CA GLU A 181 -22.10 -12.00 -2.85
C GLU A 181 -22.75 -11.00 -1.89
N ASN A 182 -21.93 -10.27 -1.15
CA ASN A 182 -22.40 -9.21 -0.29
C ASN A 182 -22.80 -7.97 -1.12
N LEU A 183 -23.85 -7.28 -0.71
CA LEU A 183 -24.24 -6.03 -1.36
C LEU A 183 -23.25 -4.92 -1.03
N PRO A 184 -22.99 -3.97 -1.97
CA PRO A 184 -22.20 -2.78 -1.70
C PRO A 184 -22.83 -1.96 -0.55
N LYS A 185 -21.99 -1.44 0.33
CA LYS A 185 -22.37 -0.62 1.48
C LYS A 185 -21.35 0.52 1.64
N ASP A 186 -21.74 1.51 2.45
CA ASP A 186 -20.79 2.48 2.97
C ASP A 186 -19.70 1.80 3.82
N PHE A 187 -18.66 2.53 4.16
CA PHE A 187 -17.52 1.98 4.91
C PHE A 187 -17.93 1.33 6.22
N LYS A 188 -18.89 1.91 6.95
CA LYS A 188 -19.37 1.37 8.23
C LYS A 188 -20.13 0.06 8.07
N GLY A 189 -21.02 0.00 7.08
CA GLY A 189 -21.75 -1.22 6.73
C GLY A 189 -20.82 -2.33 6.22
N TYR A 190 -19.82 -1.97 5.40
CA TYR A 190 -18.78 -2.87 4.95
C TYR A 190 -18.00 -3.48 6.12
N LEU A 191 -17.50 -2.65 7.06
CA LEU A 191 -16.76 -3.15 8.22
C LEU A 191 -17.60 -4.05 9.12
N LYS A 192 -18.91 -3.77 9.26
CA LYS A 192 -19.82 -4.63 10.01
C LYS A 192 -19.94 -6.02 9.39
N ASP A 193 -20.13 -6.09 8.07
CA ASP A 193 -20.23 -7.37 7.35
C ASP A 193 -18.89 -8.12 7.38
N LEU A 194 -17.79 -7.40 7.14
CA LEU A 194 -16.45 -7.98 7.19
C LEU A 194 -16.16 -8.56 8.58
N THR A 195 -16.38 -7.80 9.65
CA THR A 195 -16.11 -8.23 11.03
C THR A 195 -16.92 -9.46 11.42
N SER A 196 -18.13 -9.64 10.86
CA SER A 196 -18.97 -10.81 11.11
C SER A 196 -18.59 -12.05 10.30
N SER A 197 -17.63 -11.95 9.38
CA SER A 197 -17.18 -13.02 8.49
C SER A 197 -15.96 -13.76 9.03
N LYS A 198 -15.82 -15.06 8.72
CA LYS A 198 -14.64 -15.86 9.05
C LYS A 198 -13.53 -15.60 8.04
N TYR A 199 -13.88 -15.57 6.75
CA TYR A 199 -12.99 -15.38 5.62
C TYR A 199 -13.42 -14.19 4.79
N CYS A 200 -12.51 -13.67 3.98
CA CYS A 200 -12.78 -12.63 3.01
C CYS A 200 -12.02 -12.89 1.71
N LEU A 201 -12.68 -12.81 0.57
CA LEU A 201 -11.98 -12.76 -0.71
C LEU A 201 -11.32 -11.38 -0.84
N SER A 202 -10.00 -11.39 -0.91
CA SER A 202 -9.17 -10.18 -1.00
C SER A 202 -8.22 -10.27 -2.21
N PRO A 203 -8.74 -10.17 -3.44
CA PRO A 203 -7.89 -10.10 -4.63
C PRO A 203 -7.05 -8.83 -4.60
N GLU A 204 -6.01 -8.79 -5.43
CA GLU A 204 -5.18 -7.61 -5.64
C GLU A 204 -6.04 -6.38 -5.95
N GLY A 205 -5.59 -5.20 -5.51
CA GLY A 205 -6.23 -3.91 -5.76
C GLY A 205 -5.79 -3.31 -7.10
N ASN A 206 -5.63 -1.98 -7.13
CA ASN A 206 -4.92 -1.31 -8.21
C ASN A 206 -3.43 -1.70 -8.15
N GLY A 207 -2.87 -1.79 -6.94
CA GLY A 207 -1.57 -2.40 -6.68
C GLY A 207 -1.67 -3.88 -6.31
N ILE A 208 -0.51 -4.50 -6.07
CA ILE A 208 -0.38 -5.90 -5.64
C ILE A 208 -0.93 -6.06 -4.22
N ASP A 209 -0.63 -5.11 -3.34
CA ASP A 209 -1.18 -5.03 -1.99
C ASP A 209 -2.52 -4.28 -2.00
N CYS A 210 -3.40 -4.63 -1.09
CA CYS A 210 -4.68 -3.93 -0.96
C CYS A 210 -5.06 -3.72 0.51
N HIS A 211 -5.72 -2.60 0.80
CA HIS A 211 -6.16 -2.24 2.15
C HIS A 211 -7.01 -3.33 2.81
N ARG A 212 -7.87 -4.01 2.02
CA ARG A 212 -8.75 -5.07 2.52
C ARG A 212 -8.01 -6.21 3.21
N MET A 213 -6.84 -6.62 2.71
CA MET A 213 -6.03 -7.65 3.35
C MET A 213 -5.67 -7.23 4.79
N TRP A 214 -5.25 -5.99 4.97
CA TRP A 214 -4.87 -5.44 6.28
C TRP A 214 -6.07 -5.21 7.20
N GLU A 215 -7.17 -4.71 6.66
CA GLU A 215 -8.45 -4.60 7.37
C GLU A 215 -8.89 -5.96 7.93
N CYS A 216 -8.79 -7.01 7.12
CA CYS A 216 -9.09 -8.37 7.54
C CYS A 216 -8.21 -8.80 8.73
N LEU A 217 -6.90 -8.64 8.61
CA LEU A 217 -5.97 -9.05 9.67
C LEU A 217 -6.23 -8.31 10.99
N TYR A 218 -6.47 -7.01 10.93
CA TYR A 218 -6.84 -6.23 12.10
C TYR A 218 -8.15 -6.69 12.74
N LEU A 219 -9.15 -7.07 11.93
CA LEU A 219 -10.48 -7.49 12.37
C LEU A 219 -10.58 -9.00 12.67
N LYS A 220 -9.45 -9.70 12.69
CA LYS A 220 -9.41 -11.15 12.91
C LYS A 220 -10.29 -11.92 11.91
N VAL A 221 -10.22 -11.50 10.65
CA VAL A 221 -10.80 -12.17 9.48
C VAL A 221 -9.67 -12.73 8.65
N ILE A 222 -9.81 -13.93 8.12
CA ILE A 222 -8.76 -14.56 7.31
C ILE A 222 -8.91 -14.10 5.86
N PRO A 223 -7.96 -13.29 5.32
CA PRO A 223 -7.99 -12.91 3.92
C PRO A 223 -7.58 -14.08 3.02
N ILE A 224 -8.33 -14.29 1.94
CA ILE A 224 -7.98 -15.21 0.87
C ILE A 224 -7.42 -14.37 -0.27
N CYS A 225 -6.10 -14.39 -0.42
CA CYS A 225 -5.35 -13.55 -1.36
C CYS A 225 -4.80 -14.37 -2.53
N HIS A 226 -4.46 -13.69 -3.61
CA HIS A 226 -3.67 -14.28 -4.69
C HIS A 226 -2.24 -14.54 -4.20
N ARG A 227 -1.68 -15.69 -4.57
CA ARG A 227 -0.30 -16.06 -4.23
C ARG A 227 0.68 -15.34 -5.16
N ASN A 228 1.50 -14.47 -4.61
CA ASN A 228 2.53 -13.71 -5.30
C ASN A 228 3.72 -13.44 -4.37
N ILE A 229 4.78 -12.77 -4.84
CA ILE A 229 6.00 -12.47 -4.06
C ILE A 229 5.66 -11.72 -2.76
N LEU A 230 4.74 -10.77 -2.81
CA LEU A 230 4.34 -9.97 -1.65
C LEU A 230 3.62 -10.83 -0.59
N THR A 231 2.59 -11.59 -1.01
CA THR A 231 1.83 -12.43 -0.09
C THR A 231 2.67 -13.57 0.48
N GLU A 232 3.61 -14.12 -0.29
CA GLU A 232 4.60 -15.08 0.21
C GLU A 232 5.54 -14.47 1.24
N HIS A 233 5.91 -13.20 1.08
CA HIS A 233 6.70 -12.49 2.09
C HIS A 233 5.94 -12.36 3.39
N PHE A 234 4.69 -11.90 3.35
CA PHE A 234 3.87 -11.68 4.54
C PHE A 234 3.39 -12.99 5.20
N SER A 235 3.19 -14.08 4.44
CA SER A 235 2.79 -15.37 5.01
C SER A 235 3.82 -15.96 5.96
N LYS A 236 5.08 -15.53 5.88
CA LYS A 236 6.14 -15.91 6.83
C LYS A 236 6.02 -15.18 8.17
N LEU A 237 5.32 -14.04 8.17
CA LEU A 237 5.11 -13.19 9.36
C LEU A 237 3.75 -13.46 10.00
N PHE A 238 2.78 -13.86 9.19
CA PHE A 238 1.39 -14.12 9.58
C PHE A 238 0.98 -15.51 9.06
N PRO A 239 1.41 -16.59 9.75
CA PRO A 239 1.15 -17.96 9.35
C PRO A 239 -0.33 -18.35 9.45
#